data_e4ee4f347881d4cd3eacc98cc2312493
#
_entry.id   e4ee4f347881d4cd3eacc98cc2312493
#
_cell.length_a   1.000
_cell.length_b   1.000
_cell.length_c   1.000
_cell.angle_alpha   90.00
_cell.angle_beta   90.00
_cell.angle_gamma   90.00
#
_symmetry.space_group_name_H-M   'P 1'
#
loop_
_entity.id
_entity.type
_entity.pdbx_description
1 polymer ?
#
loop_
_entity_poly.entity_id
_entity_poly.type
_entity_poly.pdbx_seq_one_letter_code
_entity_poly.pdbx_strand_id
1 'polypeptide(L)'
;MMKLLYMLAIIVTLQTTAYCHTGNPTASGVMPKVGMCACDRINGQWIPFGTVIKTEDGRTLVVTDRFGDGRNNCLDIFMQTEDECWKFGRRNLVCEVAFP
;
A
#
# COMPACT_ATOMS: atom_id res chain seq x y z
N MET A 1 -32.42 2.97 14.33
CA MET A 1 -31.89 1.83 13.56
C MET A 1 -30.39 1.88 13.51
N MET A 2 -29.74 0.84 13.97
CA MET A 2 -28.29 0.78 13.98
C MET A 2 -27.76 0.38 12.61
N LYS A 3 -26.96 1.24 12.01
CA LYS A 3 -26.31 0.94 10.75
C LYS A 3 -25.02 0.19 11.03
N LEU A 4 -24.99 -1.08 10.69
CA LEU A 4 -23.77 -1.87 10.79
C LEU A 4 -22.91 -1.55 9.57
N LEU A 5 -21.82 -0.83 9.80
CA LEU A 5 -20.80 -0.62 8.79
C LEU A 5 -19.85 -1.82 8.82
N TYR A 6 -20.04 -2.74 7.87
CA TYR A 6 -19.08 -3.80 7.67
C TYR A 6 -17.92 -3.26 6.85
N MET A 7 -16.80 -3.06 7.52
CA MET A 7 -15.54 -2.93 6.80
C MET A 7 -15.03 -4.35 6.58
N LEU A 8 -15.05 -4.80 5.32
CA LEU A 8 -14.39 -6.03 4.96
C LEU A 8 -12.89 -5.79 5.05
N ALA A 9 -12.30 -6.27 6.13
CA ALA A 9 -10.86 -6.31 6.29
C ALA A 9 -10.39 -7.74 6.07
N ILE A 10 -9.35 -7.89 5.28
CA ILE A 10 -8.67 -9.17 5.11
C ILE A 10 -7.27 -9.10 5.69
N ILE A 11 -6.77 -10.22 6.16
CA ILE A 11 -5.39 -10.35 6.63
C ILE A 11 -4.61 -11.10 5.56
N VAL A 12 -3.50 -10.51 5.14
CA VAL A 12 -2.68 -11.08 4.07
C VAL A 12 -1.21 -10.72 4.29
N THR A 13 -0.30 -11.61 3.91
CA THR A 13 1.13 -11.31 3.91
C THR A 13 1.50 -10.70 2.55
N LEU A 14 2.09 -9.51 2.58
CA LEU A 14 2.53 -8.81 1.38
C LEU A 14 4.05 -8.71 1.34
N GLN A 15 4.62 -8.99 0.17
CA GLN A 15 6.02 -8.73 -0.10
C GLN A 15 6.19 -7.22 -0.25
N THR A 16 6.92 -6.60 0.67
CA THR A 16 6.93 -5.15 0.83
C THR A 16 8.31 -4.57 0.53
N THR A 17 8.32 -3.53 -0.27
CA THR A 17 9.47 -2.73 -0.61
C THR A 17 9.19 -1.26 -0.31
N ALA A 18 10.15 -0.39 -0.57
CA ALA A 18 9.97 1.04 -0.36
C ALA A 18 10.53 1.83 -1.54
N TYR A 19 9.93 2.98 -1.82
CA TYR A 19 10.39 3.90 -2.84
C TYR A 19 10.32 5.34 -2.33
N CYS A 20 11.09 6.22 -2.96
CA CYS A 20 11.05 7.64 -2.62
C CYS A 20 10.77 8.49 -3.86
N HIS A 21 11.07 9.77 -3.81
CA HIS A 21 10.68 10.75 -4.84
C HIS A 21 11.06 10.34 -6.25
N THR A 22 10.06 10.29 -7.14
CA THR A 22 10.22 10.04 -8.57
C THR A 22 10.14 11.32 -9.38
N GLY A 23 9.66 12.42 -8.79
CA GLY A 23 9.36 13.67 -9.47
C GLY A 23 8.03 13.68 -10.20
N ASN A 24 7.27 12.58 -10.13
CA ASN A 24 6.02 12.39 -10.87
C ASN A 24 4.85 12.14 -9.93
N PRO A 25 3.61 12.48 -10.34
CA PRO A 25 2.41 12.07 -9.62
C PRO A 25 2.28 10.54 -9.56
N THR A 26 1.57 10.05 -8.55
CA THR A 26 1.14 8.66 -8.47
C THR A 26 0.12 8.36 -9.58
N ALA A 27 -0.18 7.07 -9.79
CA ALA A 27 -1.17 6.65 -10.79
C ALA A 27 -2.56 7.24 -10.55
N SER A 28 -2.91 7.56 -9.29
CA SER A 28 -4.17 8.24 -8.96
C SER A 28 -4.15 9.74 -9.23
N GLY A 29 -3.02 10.32 -9.61
CA GLY A 29 -2.87 11.73 -9.96
C GLY A 29 -2.39 12.63 -8.82
N VAL A 30 -2.15 12.11 -7.63
CA VAL A 30 -1.64 12.88 -6.49
C VAL A 30 -0.13 12.73 -6.35
N MET A 31 0.54 13.74 -5.84
CA MET A 31 1.97 13.64 -5.56
C MET A 31 2.21 12.70 -4.38
N PRO A 32 3.24 11.83 -4.46
CA PRO A 32 3.51 10.90 -3.37
C PRO A 32 3.91 11.61 -2.09
N LYS A 33 3.40 11.12 -0.98
CA LYS A 33 3.75 11.57 0.38
C LYS A 33 3.76 10.38 1.33
N VAL A 34 4.38 10.59 2.49
CA VAL A 34 4.34 9.61 3.58
C VAL A 34 2.88 9.25 3.91
N GLY A 35 2.60 7.96 4.06
CA GLY A 35 1.24 7.44 4.22
C GLY A 35 0.62 6.91 2.93
N MET A 36 1.33 6.97 1.82
CA MET A 36 0.89 6.44 0.52
C MET A 36 1.69 5.21 0.13
N CYS A 37 1.08 4.35 -0.66
CA CYS A 37 1.72 3.15 -1.19
C CYS A 37 1.21 2.79 -2.57
N ALA A 38 1.99 1.95 -3.26
CA ALA A 38 1.62 1.32 -4.50
C ALA A 38 1.20 -0.12 -4.25
N CYS A 39 0.12 -0.54 -4.89
CA CYS A 39 -0.35 -1.91 -4.85
C CYS A 39 -1.19 -2.18 -6.08
N ASP A 40 -0.97 -3.33 -6.73
CA ASP A 40 -1.77 -3.72 -7.89
C ASP A 40 -2.88 -4.69 -7.48
N ARG A 41 -2.49 -5.92 -7.12
CA ARG A 41 -3.45 -6.98 -6.79
C ARG A 41 -3.16 -7.58 -5.43
N ILE A 42 -4.23 -7.99 -4.75
CA ILE A 42 -4.16 -8.80 -3.53
C ILE A 42 -5.07 -10.00 -3.73
N ASN A 43 -4.51 -11.20 -3.51
CA ASN A 43 -5.22 -12.46 -3.74
C ASN A 43 -5.84 -12.55 -5.15
N GLY A 44 -5.09 -12.05 -6.15
CA GLY A 44 -5.48 -12.08 -7.54
C GLY A 44 -6.44 -11.00 -7.99
N GLN A 45 -6.88 -10.11 -7.11
CA GLN A 45 -7.85 -9.06 -7.43
C GLN A 45 -7.24 -7.68 -7.39
N TRP A 46 -7.59 -6.85 -8.37
CA TRP A 46 -7.17 -5.45 -8.42
C TRP A 46 -7.69 -4.70 -7.20
N ILE A 47 -6.80 -3.92 -6.58
CA ILE A 47 -7.11 -3.16 -5.37
C ILE A 47 -7.50 -1.74 -5.77
N PRO A 48 -8.69 -1.24 -5.33
CA PRO A 48 -9.07 0.14 -5.63
C PRO A 48 -8.15 1.16 -4.97
N PHE A 49 -7.95 2.30 -5.63
CA PHE A 49 -7.36 3.45 -4.94
C PHE A 49 -8.23 3.83 -3.75
N GLY A 50 -7.60 4.22 -2.65
CA GLY A 50 -8.29 4.51 -1.40
C GLY A 50 -8.37 3.32 -0.44
N THR A 51 -7.95 2.14 -0.88
CA THR A 51 -7.81 0.99 0.02
C THR A 51 -6.78 1.32 1.10
N VAL A 52 -7.11 1.01 2.35
CA VAL A 52 -6.25 1.27 3.51
C VAL A 52 -5.54 -0.02 3.90
N ILE A 53 -4.23 0.05 4.03
CA ILE A 53 -3.40 -1.09 4.42
C ILE A 53 -2.68 -0.74 5.71
N LYS A 54 -2.93 -1.53 6.75
CA LYS A 54 -2.23 -1.44 8.03
C LYS A 54 -1.22 -2.55 8.13
N THR A 55 0.03 -2.19 8.30
CA THR A 55 1.13 -3.16 8.37
C THR A 55 1.42 -3.55 9.82
N GLU A 56 1.98 -4.76 10.01
CA GLU A 56 2.32 -5.25 11.36
C GLU A 56 3.37 -4.38 12.05
N ASP A 57 4.16 -3.62 11.31
CA ASP A 57 5.14 -2.70 11.86
C ASP A 57 4.57 -1.31 12.21
N GLY A 58 3.23 -1.17 12.22
CA GLY A 58 2.55 0.01 12.72
C GLY A 58 2.26 1.12 11.72
N ARG A 59 2.38 0.85 10.42
CA ARG A 59 2.06 1.85 9.39
C ARG A 59 0.61 1.76 8.98
N THR A 60 0.01 2.91 8.69
CA THR A 60 -1.31 3.01 8.05
C THR A 60 -1.11 3.69 6.71
N LEU A 61 -1.44 3.00 5.63
CA LEU A 61 -1.12 3.40 4.26
C LEU A 61 -2.40 3.45 3.42
N VAL A 62 -2.42 4.38 2.46
CA VAL A 62 -3.50 4.48 1.48
C VAL A 62 -2.93 4.14 0.10
N VAL A 63 -3.59 3.26 -0.62
CA VAL A 63 -3.20 2.89 -1.98
C VAL A 63 -3.55 4.04 -2.92
N THR A 64 -2.52 4.67 -3.50
CA THR A 64 -2.65 5.78 -4.45
C THR A 64 -1.90 5.53 -5.74
N ASP A 65 -1.12 4.45 -5.81
CA ASP A 65 -0.22 4.20 -6.92
C ASP A 65 -0.24 2.73 -7.35
N ARG A 66 0.38 2.47 -8.49
CA ARG A 66 0.49 1.13 -9.09
C ARG A 66 1.95 0.81 -9.39
N PHE A 67 2.28 -0.50 -9.36
CA PHE A 67 3.53 -1.00 -9.93
C PHE A 67 3.51 -0.92 -11.45
N GLY A 68 2.33 -1.18 -12.05
CA GLY A 68 2.13 -1.11 -13.49
C GLY A 68 2.19 -2.45 -14.22
N ASP A 69 2.62 -3.53 -13.55
CA ASP A 69 2.73 -4.87 -14.16
C ASP A 69 1.71 -5.88 -13.63
N GLY A 70 0.79 -5.44 -12.78
CA GLY A 70 -0.27 -6.29 -12.23
C GLY A 70 0.21 -7.29 -11.19
N ARG A 71 1.37 -7.08 -10.57
CA ARG A 71 1.92 -8.05 -9.60
C ARG A 71 1.02 -8.25 -8.42
N ASN A 72 1.00 -9.50 -7.92
CA ASN A 72 0.10 -9.94 -6.87
C ASN A 72 0.78 -9.95 -5.51
N ASN A 73 0.06 -9.53 -4.47
CA ASN A 73 0.50 -9.56 -3.07
C ASN A 73 1.85 -8.85 -2.84
N CYS A 74 2.02 -7.73 -3.53
CA CYS A 74 3.18 -6.85 -3.37
C CYS A 74 2.74 -5.45 -2.96
N LEU A 75 3.56 -4.82 -2.12
CA LEU A 75 3.33 -3.49 -1.60
C LEU A 75 4.61 -2.67 -1.73
N ASP A 76 4.49 -1.42 -2.16
CA ASP A 76 5.62 -0.51 -2.25
C ASP A 76 5.28 0.75 -1.46
N ILE A 77 6.02 0.99 -0.38
CA ILE A 77 5.72 2.07 0.58
C ILE A 77 6.51 3.31 0.21
N PHE A 78 5.82 4.44 0.07
CA PHE A 78 6.51 5.70 -0.11
C PHE A 78 7.23 6.11 1.17
N MET A 79 8.52 6.42 1.05
CA MET A 79 9.35 6.94 2.13
C MET A 79 10.01 8.25 1.71
N GLN A 80 10.33 9.08 2.70
CA GLN A 80 10.80 10.44 2.47
C GLN A 80 12.18 10.48 1.80
N THR A 81 13.07 9.54 2.15
CA THR A 81 14.47 9.54 1.71
C THR A 81 14.92 8.19 1.18
N GLU A 82 15.95 8.22 0.33
CA GLU A 82 16.59 6.99 -0.15
C GLU A 82 17.17 6.16 0.99
N ASP A 83 17.72 6.83 2.01
CA ASP A 83 18.30 6.14 3.17
C ASP A 83 17.25 5.32 3.91
N GLU A 84 16.06 5.88 4.10
CA GLU A 84 14.94 5.14 4.69
C GLU A 84 14.56 3.92 3.85
N CYS A 85 14.52 4.07 2.53
CA CYS A 85 14.23 2.97 1.61
C CYS A 85 15.28 1.86 1.69
N TRP A 86 16.56 2.23 1.73
CA TRP A 86 17.66 1.27 1.88
C TRP A 86 17.58 0.50 3.17
N LYS A 87 17.30 1.19 4.28
CA LYS A 87 17.15 0.57 5.60
C LYS A 87 15.94 -0.34 5.67
N PHE A 88 14.88 0.04 5.00
CA PHE A 88 13.67 -0.78 4.94
C PHE A 88 13.93 -2.09 4.17
N GLY A 89 14.54 -1.99 3.01
CA GLY A 89 14.86 -3.14 2.16
C GLY A 89 13.62 -3.83 1.62
N ARG A 90 13.63 -5.16 1.70
CA ARG A 90 12.53 -6.02 1.27
C ARG A 90 12.10 -6.89 2.43
N ARG A 91 10.81 -6.88 2.76
CA ARG A 91 10.26 -7.63 3.89
C ARG A 91 8.93 -8.25 3.52
N ASN A 92 8.61 -9.36 4.16
CA ASN A 92 7.24 -9.89 4.14
C ASN A 92 6.54 -9.38 5.39
N LEU A 93 5.48 -8.61 5.21
CA LEU A 93 4.71 -8.04 6.31
C LEU A 93 3.29 -8.59 6.31
N VAL A 94 2.81 -8.98 7.48
CA VAL A 94 1.39 -9.27 7.66
C VAL A 94 0.64 -7.94 7.68
N CYS A 95 -0.38 -7.84 6.86
CA CYS A 95 -1.13 -6.61 6.65
C CYS A 95 -2.62 -6.85 6.82
N GLU A 96 -3.30 -5.86 7.37
CA GLU A 96 -4.74 -5.76 7.38
C GLU A 96 -5.18 -4.82 6.27
N VAL A 97 -6.03 -5.30 5.36
CA VAL A 97 -6.45 -4.55 4.18
C VAL A 97 -7.94 -4.25 4.27
N ALA A 98 -8.29 -2.96 4.28
CA ALA A 98 -9.66 -2.49 4.34
C ALA A 98 -10.02 -1.79 3.02
N PHE A 99 -11.00 -2.34 2.31
CA PHE A 99 -11.48 -1.77 1.05
C PHE A 99 -12.39 -0.57 1.29
N PRO A 100 -12.36 0.43 0.39
CA PRO A 100 -13.25 1.60 0.51
C PRO A 100 -14.73 1.26 0.33
#